data_1b0281666bfbc30a0282b65394cb3410
#
_entry.id   1b0281666bfbc30a0282b65394cb3410
#
_cell.length_a   1.000
_cell.length_b   1.000
_cell.length_c   1.000
_cell.angle_alpha   90.00
_cell.angle_beta   90.00
_cell.angle_gamma   90.00
#
_symmetry.space_group_name_H-M   'P 1'
#
loop_
_entity.id
_entity.type
_entity.pdbx_description
1 polymer ?
#
loop_
_entity_poly.entity_id
_entity_poly.type
_entity_poly.pdbx_seq_one_letter_code
_entity_poly.pdbx_strand_id
1 'polypeptide(L)'
;SGRCLILADGFFEPHTYVKPGTKTEKKQPYYITLPEQKLFYFAGLFNKLDEELYTVTILTLDANDTMAKIHNAKKRMPLILDEQFQENWIDPDLNENQIKELITVSFTNEALKYHPVSNAIYKRGVDTNTPDILKAVPAIDPEMDESRPTLF
;
A
#
# COMPACT_ATOMS: atom_id res chain seq x y z
N SER A 1 -1.05 -22.09 -10.48
CA SER A 1 -1.31 -20.82 -9.77
C SER A 1 -1.98 -21.09 -8.42
N GLY A 2 -1.73 -20.23 -7.47
CA GLY A 2 -2.29 -20.35 -6.12
C GLY A 2 -2.33 -19.00 -5.40
N ARG A 3 -2.90 -19.04 -4.19
CA ARG A 3 -2.90 -17.89 -3.28
C ARG A 3 -1.68 -17.98 -2.36
N CYS A 4 -1.11 -16.85 -1.99
CA CYS A 4 0.03 -16.77 -1.07
C CYS A 4 -0.09 -15.55 -0.14
N LEU A 5 0.71 -15.57 0.90
CA LEU A 5 0.88 -14.44 1.82
C LEU A 5 2.20 -13.74 1.46
N ILE A 6 2.15 -12.43 1.29
CA ILE A 6 3.34 -11.61 1.01
C ILE A 6 3.62 -10.78 2.25
N LEU A 7 4.67 -11.12 3.00
CA LEU A 7 5.07 -10.44 4.23
C LEU A 7 5.61 -9.04 3.94
N ALA A 8 5.18 -8.06 4.72
CA ALA A 8 5.65 -6.69 4.65
C ALA A 8 5.63 -6.01 6.03
N ASP A 9 6.42 -4.96 6.18
CA ASP A 9 6.40 -4.02 7.30
C ASP A 9 5.88 -2.63 6.89
N GLY A 10 5.69 -2.41 5.59
CA GLY A 10 5.15 -1.20 5.02
C GLY A 10 5.18 -1.23 3.50
N PHE A 11 4.65 -0.19 2.88
CA PHE A 11 4.64 -0.05 1.42
C PHE A 11 4.57 1.42 1.01
N PHE A 12 4.83 1.68 -0.27
CA PHE A 12 4.83 3.03 -0.82
C PHE A 12 3.68 3.20 -1.80
N GLU A 13 3.00 4.35 -1.71
CA GLU A 13 2.01 4.78 -2.69
C GLU A 13 2.21 6.23 -3.09
N PRO A 14 1.98 6.59 -4.37
CA PRO A 14 2.17 7.94 -4.85
C PRO A 14 0.95 8.81 -4.55
N HIS A 15 1.20 9.98 -3.95
CA HIS A 15 0.25 11.09 -3.92
C HIS A 15 0.52 12.05 -5.06
N THR A 16 -0.52 12.45 -5.78
CA THR A 16 -0.43 13.41 -6.89
C THR A 16 -0.93 14.77 -6.43
N TYR A 17 -0.07 15.78 -6.53
CA TYR A 17 -0.38 17.17 -6.23
C TYR A 17 -0.32 18.03 -7.49
N VAL A 18 -1.36 18.80 -7.70
CA VAL A 18 -1.41 19.81 -8.77
C VAL A 18 -1.31 21.19 -8.12
N LYS A 19 -0.22 21.92 -8.40
CA LYS A 19 -0.04 23.26 -7.85
C LYS A 19 -1.18 24.18 -8.33
N PRO A 20 -1.90 24.88 -7.44
CA PRO A 20 -2.97 25.79 -7.80
C PRO A 20 -2.53 26.81 -8.89
N GLY A 21 -3.40 27.03 -9.89
CA GLY A 21 -3.14 27.91 -11.01
C GLY A 21 -2.18 27.38 -12.08
N THR A 22 -1.78 26.09 -11.98
CA THR A 22 -0.93 25.42 -12.99
C THR A 22 -1.54 24.08 -13.42
N LYS A 23 -0.99 23.51 -14.52
CA LYS A 23 -1.29 22.14 -14.95
C LYS A 23 -0.17 21.16 -14.58
N THR A 24 0.80 21.59 -13.78
CA THR A 24 1.96 20.79 -13.44
C THR A 24 1.61 19.83 -12.31
N GLU A 25 1.63 18.54 -12.62
CA GLU A 25 1.51 17.47 -11.63
C GLU A 25 2.88 17.19 -11.01
N LYS A 26 2.89 17.01 -9.69
CA LYS A 26 4.02 16.46 -8.93
C LYS A 26 3.56 15.24 -8.17
N LYS A 27 4.43 14.24 -8.07
CA LYS A 27 4.18 13.04 -7.29
C LYS A 27 5.11 13.02 -6.09
N GLN A 28 4.55 12.65 -4.94
CA GLN A 28 5.31 12.40 -3.72
C GLN A 28 4.95 11.01 -3.20
N PRO A 29 5.93 10.14 -2.94
CA PRO A 29 5.66 8.86 -2.32
C PRO A 29 5.32 9.05 -0.84
N TYR A 30 4.37 8.27 -0.37
CA TYR A 30 4.03 8.09 1.03
C TYR A 30 4.42 6.69 1.46
N TYR A 31 5.08 6.57 2.58
CA TYR A 31 5.34 5.31 3.26
C TYR A 31 4.17 5.02 4.20
N ILE A 32 3.59 3.82 4.08
CA ILE A 32 2.38 3.42 4.78
C ILE A 32 2.68 2.17 5.59
N THR A 33 2.28 2.16 6.86
CA THR A 33 2.51 1.07 7.81
C THR A 33 1.24 0.78 8.61
N LEU A 34 1.22 -0.34 9.30
CA LEU A 34 0.33 -0.54 10.43
C LEU A 34 0.86 0.20 11.68
N PRO A 35 0.03 0.43 12.70
CA PRO A 35 0.47 0.98 13.98
C PRO A 35 1.65 0.18 14.55
N GLU A 36 2.56 0.88 15.26
CA GLU A 36 3.73 0.29 15.90
C GLU A 36 4.67 -0.48 14.93
N GLN A 37 4.57 -0.18 13.61
CA GLN A 37 5.30 -0.91 12.56
C GLN A 37 5.09 -2.42 12.61
N LYS A 38 3.88 -2.84 12.96
CA LYS A 38 3.47 -4.25 12.99
C LYS A 38 3.64 -4.88 11.60
N LEU A 39 4.24 -6.05 11.55
CA LEU A 39 4.30 -6.86 10.34
C LEU A 39 2.89 -7.30 9.91
N PHE A 40 2.68 -7.39 8.61
CA PHE A 40 1.41 -7.80 8.04
C PHE A 40 1.61 -8.61 6.76
N TYR A 41 0.53 -9.18 6.26
CA TYR A 41 0.53 -9.89 4.99
C TYR A 41 -0.41 -9.25 3.98
N PHE A 42 0.09 -9.05 2.77
CA PHE A 42 -0.79 -8.83 1.63
C PHE A 42 -1.37 -10.15 1.12
N ALA A 43 -2.62 -10.09 0.66
CA ALA A 43 -3.19 -11.15 -0.15
C ALA A 43 -2.49 -11.21 -1.50
N GLY A 44 -1.77 -12.27 -1.76
CA GLY A 44 -1.02 -12.50 -2.98
C GLY A 44 -1.57 -13.64 -3.83
N LEU A 45 -1.27 -13.57 -5.11
CA LEU A 45 -1.40 -14.68 -6.04
C LEU A 45 -0.04 -15.03 -6.60
N PHE A 46 0.21 -16.30 -6.83
CA PHE A 46 1.43 -16.74 -7.49
C PHE A 46 1.15 -17.69 -8.64
N ASN A 47 2.06 -17.72 -9.60
CA ASN A 47 2.10 -18.72 -10.64
C ASN A 47 3.51 -19.27 -10.75
N LYS A 48 3.63 -20.61 -10.77
CA LYS A 48 4.88 -21.30 -11.02
C LYS A 48 5.09 -21.39 -12.52
N LEU A 49 6.18 -20.84 -13.03
CA LEU A 49 6.55 -20.87 -14.46
C LEU A 49 7.41 -22.09 -14.80
N ASP A 50 8.37 -22.41 -13.89
CA ASP A 50 9.21 -23.61 -13.97
C ASP A 50 9.61 -24.07 -12.55
N GLU A 51 10.61 -24.94 -12.41
CA GLU A 51 10.97 -25.54 -11.10
C GLU A 51 11.41 -24.49 -10.07
N GLU A 52 12.06 -23.40 -10.50
CA GLU A 52 12.64 -22.38 -9.61
C GLU A 52 12.02 -21.00 -9.81
N LEU A 53 11.23 -20.78 -10.86
CA LEU A 53 10.71 -19.47 -11.22
C LEU A 53 9.22 -19.32 -10.88
N TYR A 54 8.93 -18.31 -10.09
CA TYR A 54 7.57 -17.91 -9.71
C TYR A 54 7.31 -16.47 -10.09
N THR A 55 6.09 -16.17 -10.50
CA THR A 55 5.57 -14.81 -10.55
C THR A 55 4.61 -14.61 -9.41
N VAL A 56 4.62 -13.41 -8.83
CA VAL A 56 3.77 -13.04 -7.69
C VAL A 56 3.10 -11.70 -7.98
N THR A 57 1.85 -11.55 -7.58
CA THR A 57 1.13 -10.28 -7.62
C THR A 57 0.35 -10.05 -6.33
N ILE A 58 0.21 -8.78 -5.94
CA ILE A 58 -0.60 -8.36 -4.80
C ILE A 58 -2.01 -8.03 -5.30
N LEU A 59 -3.04 -8.49 -4.60
CA LEU A 59 -4.41 -8.06 -4.87
C LEU A 59 -4.60 -6.60 -4.46
N THR A 60 -5.34 -5.88 -5.30
CA THR A 60 -5.73 -4.49 -5.00
C THR A 60 -7.23 -4.35 -4.98
N LEU A 61 -7.72 -3.51 -4.08
CA LEU A 61 -9.13 -3.16 -3.90
C LEU A 61 -9.34 -1.66 -4.17
N ASP A 62 -10.60 -1.24 -4.22
CA ASP A 62 -10.95 0.17 -4.13
C ASP A 62 -10.46 0.74 -2.79
N ALA A 63 -9.88 1.93 -2.85
CA ALA A 63 -9.28 2.57 -1.68
C ALA A 63 -10.35 2.95 -0.64
N ASN A 64 -10.06 2.69 0.63
CA ASN A 64 -10.77 3.33 1.74
C ASN A 64 -10.46 4.84 1.78
N ASP A 65 -11.10 5.58 2.68
CA ASP A 65 -10.95 7.04 2.76
C ASP A 65 -9.49 7.49 2.95
N THR A 66 -8.73 6.80 3.78
CA THR A 66 -7.31 7.09 4.03
C THR A 66 -6.49 6.87 2.76
N MET A 67 -6.64 5.70 2.14
CA MET A 67 -5.89 5.38 0.93
C MET A 67 -6.33 6.20 -0.27
N ALA A 68 -7.60 6.61 -0.35
CA ALA A 68 -8.09 7.50 -1.39
C ALA A 68 -7.49 8.92 -1.31
N LYS A 69 -7.12 9.38 -0.11
CA LYS A 69 -6.35 10.62 0.06
C LYS A 69 -4.91 10.46 -0.43
N ILE A 70 -4.25 9.35 -0.10
CA ILE A 70 -2.85 9.09 -0.45
C ILE A 70 -2.76 8.78 -1.94
N HIS A 71 -3.39 7.71 -2.40
CA HIS A 71 -3.37 7.27 -3.80
C HIS A 71 -4.50 7.95 -4.60
N ASN A 72 -4.54 9.25 -4.54
CA ASN A 72 -5.66 10.08 -4.99
C ASN A 72 -5.95 10.02 -6.50
N ALA A 73 -4.95 9.67 -7.33
CA ALA A 73 -5.12 9.58 -8.78
C ALA A 73 -5.85 8.30 -9.23
N LYS A 74 -5.58 7.14 -8.58
CA LYS A 74 -6.16 5.84 -8.99
C LYS A 74 -7.08 5.23 -7.95
N LYS A 75 -7.05 5.73 -6.72
CA LYS A 75 -7.92 5.30 -5.61
C LYS A 75 -7.98 3.78 -5.44
N ARG A 76 -6.82 3.15 -5.39
CA ARG A 76 -6.67 1.72 -5.11
C ARG A 76 -5.80 1.54 -3.89
N MET A 77 -5.96 0.39 -3.23
CA MET A 77 -5.13 -0.03 -2.11
C MET A 77 -4.81 -1.52 -2.21
N PRO A 78 -3.67 -1.98 -1.71
CA PRO A 78 -3.40 -3.40 -1.57
C PRO A 78 -4.33 -4.03 -0.53
N LEU A 79 -4.70 -5.29 -0.73
CA LEU A 79 -5.45 -6.05 0.28
C LEU A 79 -4.48 -6.50 1.38
N ILE A 80 -4.51 -5.79 2.51
CA ILE A 80 -3.82 -6.19 3.75
C ILE A 80 -4.77 -7.10 4.52
N LEU A 81 -4.38 -8.35 4.72
CA LEU A 81 -5.21 -9.33 5.40
C LEU A 81 -5.21 -9.10 6.92
N ASP A 82 -6.41 -8.98 7.47
CA ASP A 82 -6.59 -9.10 8.92
C ASP A 82 -6.08 -10.47 9.39
N GLU A 83 -5.48 -10.52 10.59
CA GLU A 83 -4.80 -11.70 11.12
C GLU A 83 -5.70 -12.95 11.12
N GLN A 84 -6.97 -12.78 11.46
CA GLN A 84 -7.95 -13.87 11.51
C GLN A 84 -8.25 -14.53 10.16
N PHE A 85 -7.94 -13.87 9.03
CA PHE A 85 -8.22 -14.37 7.68
C PHE A 85 -6.99 -14.89 6.93
N GLN A 86 -5.80 -14.81 7.52
CA GLN A 86 -4.55 -15.17 6.84
C GLN A 86 -4.51 -16.65 6.47
N GLU A 87 -4.86 -17.54 7.41
CA GLU A 87 -4.93 -18.98 7.16
C GLU A 87 -6.02 -19.32 6.14
N ASN A 88 -7.19 -18.70 6.25
CA ASN A 88 -8.26 -18.88 5.27
C ASN A 88 -7.84 -18.50 3.86
N TRP A 89 -7.06 -17.41 3.70
CA TRP A 89 -6.62 -16.96 2.39
C TRP A 89 -5.82 -18.01 1.61
N ILE A 90 -5.00 -18.79 2.29
CA ILE A 90 -4.15 -19.83 1.67
C ILE A 90 -4.78 -21.21 1.64
N ASP A 91 -5.98 -21.39 2.18
CA ASP A 91 -6.69 -22.67 2.18
C ASP A 91 -6.99 -23.12 0.74
N PRO A 92 -6.43 -24.26 0.26
CA PRO A 92 -6.60 -24.70 -1.12
C PRO A 92 -8.04 -25.15 -1.45
N ASP A 93 -8.85 -25.47 -0.44
CA ASP A 93 -10.19 -26.07 -0.61
C ASP A 93 -11.30 -25.03 -0.80
N LEU A 94 -10.97 -23.72 -0.75
CA LEU A 94 -11.96 -22.67 -0.97
C LEU A 94 -12.48 -22.66 -2.41
N ASN A 95 -13.79 -22.61 -2.53
CA ASN A 95 -14.46 -22.37 -3.80
C ASN A 95 -14.45 -20.87 -4.18
N GLU A 96 -14.83 -20.56 -5.41
CA GLU A 96 -14.81 -19.20 -5.95
C GLU A 96 -15.64 -18.21 -5.13
N ASN A 97 -16.81 -18.61 -4.62
CA ASN A 97 -17.69 -17.72 -3.85
C ASN A 97 -17.07 -17.38 -2.49
N GLN A 98 -16.45 -18.37 -1.82
CA GLN A 98 -15.73 -18.15 -0.56
C GLN A 98 -14.52 -17.23 -0.74
N ILE A 99 -13.79 -17.39 -1.87
CA ILE A 99 -12.67 -16.48 -2.18
C ILE A 99 -13.18 -15.04 -2.40
N LYS A 100 -14.27 -14.85 -3.14
CA LYS A 100 -14.88 -13.52 -3.34
C LYS A 100 -15.35 -12.91 -2.02
N GLU A 101 -15.93 -13.69 -1.14
CA GLU A 101 -16.33 -13.24 0.20
C GLU A 101 -15.12 -12.79 1.00
N LEU A 102 -14.05 -13.60 1.06
CA LEU A 102 -12.80 -13.22 1.73
C LEU A 102 -12.23 -11.90 1.23
N ILE A 103 -12.19 -11.70 -0.08
CA ILE A 103 -11.71 -10.43 -0.66
C ILE A 103 -12.51 -9.23 -0.12
N THR A 104 -13.79 -9.42 0.17
CA THR A 104 -14.67 -8.35 0.65
C THR A 104 -14.51 -8.07 2.15
N VAL A 105 -14.28 -9.11 2.98
CA VAL A 105 -14.34 -9.00 4.44
C VAL A 105 -12.98 -9.01 5.14
N SER A 106 -11.91 -9.43 4.44
CA SER A 106 -10.63 -9.74 5.06
C SER A 106 -9.65 -8.58 5.19
N PHE A 107 -10.03 -7.38 4.74
CA PHE A 107 -9.16 -6.20 4.91
C PHE A 107 -8.98 -5.89 6.41
N THR A 108 -7.74 -5.58 6.80
CA THR A 108 -7.41 -5.26 8.19
C THR A 108 -8.26 -4.12 8.76
N ASN A 109 -8.67 -4.25 10.01
CA ASN A 109 -9.34 -3.19 10.77
C ASN A 109 -8.37 -2.20 11.42
N GLU A 110 -7.05 -2.44 11.32
CA GLU A 110 -6.03 -1.55 11.85
C GLU A 110 -6.00 -0.22 11.10
N ALA A 111 -5.86 0.87 11.86
CA ALA A 111 -5.72 2.19 11.27
C ALA A 111 -4.35 2.37 10.61
N LEU A 112 -4.32 2.64 9.31
CA LEU A 112 -3.07 2.88 8.59
C LEU A 112 -2.38 4.15 9.09
N LYS A 113 -1.06 4.07 9.29
CA LYS A 113 -0.17 5.21 9.52
C LYS A 113 0.56 5.53 8.24
N TYR A 114 0.83 6.80 7.98
CA TYR A 114 1.52 7.22 6.76
C TYR A 114 2.26 8.53 6.95
N HIS A 115 3.31 8.71 6.18
CA HIS A 115 4.02 9.98 6.06
C HIS A 115 4.67 10.11 4.69
N PRO A 116 4.88 11.34 4.20
CA PRO A 116 5.58 11.57 2.95
C PRO A 116 7.08 11.25 3.09
N VAL A 117 7.64 10.67 2.05
CA VAL A 117 9.05 10.32 1.97
C VAL A 117 9.72 10.96 0.74
N SER A 118 11.03 10.82 0.64
CA SER A 118 11.82 11.40 -0.44
C SER A 118 11.43 10.84 -1.81
N ASN A 119 11.39 11.70 -2.83
CA ASN A 119 11.24 11.31 -4.23
C ASN A 119 12.44 10.53 -4.79
N ALA A 120 13.46 10.25 -3.99
CA ALA A 120 14.60 9.43 -4.39
C ALA A 120 14.18 8.06 -4.90
N ILE A 121 13.08 7.50 -4.37
CA ILE A 121 12.52 6.20 -4.78
C ILE A 121 12.18 6.15 -6.29
N TYR A 122 11.94 7.29 -6.94
CA TYR A 122 11.67 7.36 -8.38
C TYR A 122 12.90 7.67 -9.23
N LYS A 123 14.06 7.91 -8.61
CA LYS A 123 15.29 8.28 -9.33
C LYS A 123 16.04 7.04 -9.80
N ARG A 124 16.33 6.96 -11.09
CA ARG A 124 17.19 5.92 -11.64
C ARG A 124 18.63 6.11 -11.18
N GLY A 125 19.35 5.00 -10.90
CA GLY A 125 20.77 5.01 -10.55
C GLY A 125 21.08 5.48 -9.12
N VAL A 126 20.06 5.69 -8.30
CA VAL A 126 20.21 5.96 -6.87
C VAL A 126 19.95 4.66 -6.12
N ASP A 127 20.84 4.27 -5.23
CA ASP A 127 20.57 3.17 -4.29
C ASP A 127 19.53 3.66 -3.26
N THR A 128 18.33 3.11 -3.37
CA THR A 128 17.22 3.41 -2.46
C THR A 128 16.98 2.30 -1.44
N ASN A 129 17.78 1.24 -1.46
CA ASN A 129 17.70 0.16 -0.48
C ASN A 129 18.47 0.54 0.79
N THR A 130 18.10 1.67 1.37
CA THR A 130 18.70 2.21 2.59
C THR A 130 17.61 2.65 3.56
N PRO A 131 17.86 2.63 4.89
CA PRO A 131 16.88 3.10 5.88
C PRO A 131 16.46 4.57 5.69
N ASP A 132 17.26 5.36 5.02
CA ASP A 132 16.99 6.79 4.77
C ASP A 132 15.76 7.00 3.88
N ILE A 133 15.41 6.03 3.03
CA ILE A 133 14.23 6.12 2.18
C ILE A 133 12.92 6.18 2.98
N LEU A 134 12.91 5.67 4.20
CA LEU A 134 11.76 5.64 5.09
C LEU A 134 11.60 6.94 5.90
N LYS A 135 12.58 7.84 5.88
CA LYS A 135 12.55 9.08 6.67
C LYS A 135 11.48 10.02 6.16
N ALA A 136 10.69 10.55 7.09
CA ALA A 136 9.69 11.57 6.80
C ALA A 136 10.34 12.83 6.23
N VAL A 137 9.69 13.42 5.23
CA VAL A 137 10.03 14.71 4.63
C VAL A 137 8.79 15.61 4.63
N PRO A 138 8.91 16.92 4.43
CA PRO A 138 7.74 17.78 4.30
C PRO A 138 6.81 17.37 3.16
N ALA A 139 5.50 17.42 3.40
CA ALA A 139 4.50 17.20 2.37
C ALA A 139 4.56 18.31 1.30
N ILE A 140 4.51 17.94 0.02
CA ILE A 140 4.40 18.93 -1.07
C ILE A 140 2.99 19.45 -1.22
N ASP A 141 1.98 18.66 -0.83
CA ASP A 141 0.58 19.06 -0.77
C ASP A 141 0.27 19.60 0.62
N PRO A 142 -0.10 20.89 0.73
CA PRO A 142 -0.45 21.46 2.04
C PRO A 142 -1.65 20.82 2.73
N GLU A 143 -2.54 20.18 1.98
CA GLU A 143 -3.72 19.48 2.55
C GLU A 143 -3.35 18.14 3.20
N MET A 144 -2.17 17.63 2.87
CA MET A 144 -1.61 16.39 3.42
C MET A 144 -0.66 16.64 4.60
N ASP A 145 -0.46 17.90 4.99
CA ASP A 145 0.39 18.28 6.12
C ASP A 145 -0.41 18.26 7.43
N GLU A 146 -0.36 17.14 8.14
CA GLU A 146 -1.05 16.96 9.43
C GLU A 146 -0.50 17.86 10.56
N SER A 147 0.63 18.54 10.36
CA SER A 147 1.21 19.48 11.32
C SER A 147 0.56 20.87 11.26
N ARG A 148 -0.27 21.16 10.25
CA ARG A 148 -0.98 22.42 10.12
C ARG A 148 -2.14 22.47 11.14
N PRO A 149 -2.17 23.49 12.02
CA PRO A 149 -3.35 23.72 12.84
C PRO A 149 -4.55 23.99 11.91
N THR A 150 -5.61 23.25 12.09
CA THR A 150 -6.92 23.55 11.48
C THR A 150 -7.31 24.96 11.96
N LEU A 151 -7.26 25.92 11.05
CA LEU A 151 -7.79 27.26 11.30
C LEU A 151 -9.32 27.15 11.29
N PHE A 152 -9.89 27.06 12.48
CA PHE A 152 -11.28 27.36 12.74
C PHE A 152 -11.36 28.64 13.56
#